data_1b7b139f869d7de19f59ec55b50a239b
#
_entry.id   1b7b139f869d7de19f59ec55b50a239b
#
_cell.length_a   1.000
_cell.length_b   1.000
_cell.length_c   1.000
_cell.angle_alpha   90.00
_cell.angle_beta   90.00
_cell.angle_gamma   90.00
#
_symmetry.space_group_name_H-M   'P 1'
#
loop_
_entity.id
_entity.type
_entity.pdbx_description
1 polymer ?
#
loop_
_entity_poly.entity_id
_entity_poly.type
_entity_poly.pdbx_seq_one_letter_code
_entity_poly.pdbx_strand_id
1 'polypeptide(L)'
;MNILDKIIFDKRREVELKKSLIPVSQLEHAALFDSRTISLSKILRSSQTGIIAEHKRRSPSKSEINYNFTVEEVVKGYESAGVCGISVLTDGKYFGGSLDDLLLAR
;
A
#
# COMPACT_ATOMS: atom_id res chain seq x y z
N MET A 1 7.65 -4.60 24.37
CA MET A 1 7.42 -4.06 23.02
C MET A 1 5.96 -3.74 22.81
N ASN A 2 5.65 -2.54 22.33
CA ASN A 2 4.30 -2.21 21.89
C ASN A 2 4.03 -2.83 20.50
N ILE A 3 2.82 -2.69 19.99
CA ILE A 3 2.45 -3.30 18.72
C ILE A 3 3.25 -2.72 17.54
N LEU A 4 3.55 -1.44 17.56
CA LEU A 4 4.36 -0.82 16.51
C LEU A 4 5.77 -1.41 16.47
N ASP A 5 6.38 -1.60 17.63
CA ASP A 5 7.71 -2.23 17.71
C ASP A 5 7.70 -3.65 17.16
N LYS A 6 6.65 -4.41 17.44
CA LYS A 6 6.48 -5.77 16.90
C LYS A 6 6.38 -5.77 15.37
N ILE A 7 5.57 -4.86 14.82
CA ILE A 7 5.41 -4.73 13.37
C ILE A 7 6.74 -4.38 12.72
N ILE A 8 7.47 -3.42 13.27
CA ILE A 8 8.77 -2.99 12.75
C ILE A 8 9.79 -4.12 12.82
N PHE A 9 9.85 -4.85 13.94
CA PHE A 9 10.74 -5.99 14.10
C PHE A 9 10.49 -7.04 13.02
N ASP A 10 9.24 -7.45 12.84
CA ASP A 10 8.86 -8.45 11.84
C ASP A 10 9.13 -7.94 10.42
N LYS A 11 8.83 -6.68 10.14
CA LYS A 11 9.04 -6.10 8.83
C LYS A 11 10.52 -6.00 8.46
N ARG A 12 11.37 -5.66 9.41
CA ARG A 12 12.83 -5.65 9.16
C ARG A 12 13.35 -7.02 8.78
N ARG A 13 12.90 -8.06 9.47
CA ARG A 13 13.28 -9.44 9.15
C ARG A 13 12.80 -9.86 7.77
N GLU A 14 11.54 -9.53 7.45
CA GLU A 14 10.94 -9.81 6.15
C GLU A 14 11.71 -9.12 5.02
N VAL A 15 12.02 -7.84 5.18
CA VAL A 15 12.74 -7.06 4.17
C VAL A 15 14.16 -7.58 3.99
N GLU A 16 14.87 -7.93 5.06
CA GLU A 16 16.21 -8.49 4.96
C GLU A 16 16.22 -9.81 4.18
N LEU A 17 15.27 -10.68 4.46
CA LEU A 17 15.12 -11.93 3.72
C LEU A 17 14.84 -11.67 2.24
N LYS A 18 13.92 -10.77 1.94
CA LYS A 18 13.59 -10.40 0.54
C LYS A 18 14.78 -9.81 -0.19
N LYS A 19 15.58 -8.97 0.46
CA LYS A 19 16.80 -8.40 -0.13
C LYS A 19 17.83 -9.48 -0.48
N SER A 20 17.93 -10.53 0.32
CA SER A 20 18.85 -11.63 0.03
C SER A 20 18.40 -12.48 -1.16
N LEU A 21 17.08 -12.60 -1.37
CA LEU A 21 16.50 -13.37 -2.46
C LEU A 21 16.38 -12.57 -3.76
N ILE A 22 16.01 -11.29 -3.64
CA ILE A 22 15.81 -10.37 -4.75
C ILE A 22 16.58 -9.08 -4.44
N PRO A 23 17.84 -8.98 -4.87
CA PRO A 23 18.65 -7.79 -4.61
C PRO A 23 18.13 -6.57 -5.37
N VAL A 24 18.50 -5.38 -4.91
CA VAL A 24 18.09 -4.11 -5.55
C VAL A 24 18.45 -4.08 -7.02
N SER A 25 19.63 -4.62 -7.40
CA SER A 25 20.06 -4.71 -8.79
C SER A 25 19.07 -5.47 -9.67
N GLN A 26 18.39 -6.47 -9.13
CA GLN A 26 17.37 -7.21 -9.85
C GLN A 26 16.07 -6.39 -9.98
N LEU A 27 15.70 -5.63 -8.95
CA LEU A 27 14.53 -4.77 -8.99
C LEU A 27 14.67 -3.67 -10.05
N GLU A 28 15.89 -3.19 -10.29
CA GLU A 28 16.18 -2.19 -11.32
C GLU A 28 15.88 -2.71 -12.76
N HIS A 29 15.77 -4.02 -12.93
CA HIS A 29 15.39 -4.65 -14.19
C HIS A 29 13.91 -4.98 -14.31
N ALA A 30 13.11 -4.62 -13.29
CA ALA A 30 11.66 -4.83 -13.33
C ALA A 30 11.03 -3.97 -14.44
N ALA A 31 9.97 -4.50 -15.06
CA ALA A 31 9.33 -3.87 -16.21
C ALA A 31 8.84 -2.45 -15.96
N LEU A 32 8.43 -2.15 -14.74
CA LEU A 32 7.89 -0.84 -14.38
C LEU A 32 8.91 0.08 -13.71
N PHE A 33 10.17 -0.34 -13.56
CA PHE A 33 11.17 0.46 -12.85
C PHE A 33 11.35 1.86 -13.45
N ASP A 34 11.43 1.95 -14.77
CA ASP A 34 11.63 3.20 -15.49
C ASP A 34 10.33 3.86 -15.93
N SER A 35 9.18 3.36 -15.49
CA SER A 35 7.89 3.93 -15.86
C SER A 35 7.69 5.32 -15.23
N ARG A 36 6.97 6.19 -15.93
CA ARG A 36 6.59 7.48 -15.37
C ARG A 36 5.64 7.30 -14.21
N THR A 37 5.87 8.08 -13.16
CA THR A 37 4.98 8.16 -12.01
C THR A 37 4.23 9.49 -12.00
N ILE A 38 3.10 9.50 -11.27
CA ILE A 38 2.32 10.71 -11.04
C ILE A 38 2.83 11.35 -9.75
N SER A 39 3.08 12.66 -9.77
CA SER A 39 3.55 13.38 -8.59
C SER A 39 2.41 13.63 -7.60
N LEU A 40 2.36 12.83 -6.54
CA LEU A 40 1.38 12.99 -5.46
C LEU A 40 1.50 14.36 -4.79
N SER A 41 2.71 14.85 -4.56
CA SER A 41 2.93 16.15 -3.93
C SER A 41 2.36 17.31 -4.76
N LYS A 42 2.50 17.25 -6.09
CA LYS A 42 1.91 18.26 -6.98
C LYS A 42 0.38 18.23 -6.94
N ILE A 43 -0.20 17.03 -6.97
CA ILE A 43 -1.66 16.87 -6.90
C ILE A 43 -2.20 17.42 -5.58
N LEU A 44 -1.55 17.07 -4.45
CA LEU A 44 -1.95 17.57 -3.14
C LEU A 44 -1.89 19.09 -3.06
N ARG A 45 -0.86 19.74 -3.61
CA ARG A 45 -0.73 21.20 -3.59
C ARG A 45 -1.81 21.92 -4.40
N SER A 46 -2.27 21.32 -5.49
CA SER A 46 -3.31 21.89 -6.34
C SER A 46 -4.72 21.48 -5.91
N SER A 47 -4.86 20.55 -4.98
CA SER A 47 -6.15 20.05 -4.51
C SER A 47 -6.80 20.99 -3.51
N GLN A 48 -8.12 21.11 -3.57
CA GLN A 48 -8.91 21.83 -2.56
C GLN A 48 -9.11 21.03 -1.27
N THR A 49 -9.09 19.70 -1.35
CA THR A 49 -9.38 18.81 -0.21
C THR A 49 -8.15 18.18 0.40
N GLY A 50 -7.12 17.88 -0.41
CA GLY A 50 -5.88 17.28 0.05
C GLY A 50 -6.05 15.88 0.67
N ILE A 51 -6.98 15.09 0.17
CA ILE A 51 -7.31 13.78 0.75
C ILE A 51 -6.48 12.66 0.12
N ILE A 52 -5.83 11.86 0.97
CA ILE A 52 -5.27 10.56 0.63
C ILE A 52 -6.17 9.52 1.30
N ALA A 53 -6.80 8.65 0.52
CA ALA A 53 -7.63 7.58 1.04
C ALA A 53 -6.78 6.32 1.27
N GLU A 54 -7.25 5.40 2.10
CA GLU A 54 -6.52 4.18 2.42
C GLU A 54 -7.41 2.95 2.30
N HIS A 55 -6.89 1.91 1.65
CA HIS A 55 -7.51 0.59 1.64
C HIS A 55 -6.84 -0.30 2.69
N LYS A 56 -7.66 -0.85 3.58
CA LYS A 56 -7.22 -1.70 4.67
C LYS A 56 -8.31 -2.73 5.00
N ARG A 57 -7.96 -4.02 5.05
CA ARG A 57 -8.93 -5.07 5.43
C ARG A 57 -9.06 -5.25 6.92
N ARG A 58 -7.95 -5.19 7.64
CA ARG A 58 -7.90 -5.37 9.09
C ARG A 58 -6.67 -4.67 9.66
N SER A 59 -6.63 -4.58 10.97
CA SER A 59 -5.46 -4.05 11.68
C SER A 59 -5.29 -4.82 12.99
N PRO A 60 -4.15 -4.64 13.71
CA PRO A 60 -3.97 -5.29 15.02
C PRO A 60 -5.05 -4.94 16.04
N SER A 61 -5.62 -3.74 15.97
CA SER A 61 -6.67 -3.29 16.89
C SER A 61 -8.08 -3.63 16.42
N LYS A 62 -8.27 -3.99 15.15
CA LYS A 62 -9.57 -4.31 14.58
C LYS A 62 -9.45 -5.46 13.58
N SER A 63 -9.96 -6.62 13.96
CA SER A 63 -9.81 -7.86 13.18
C SER A 63 -10.57 -7.85 11.86
N GLU A 64 -11.58 -6.98 11.72
CA GLU A 64 -12.36 -6.85 10.50
C GLU A 64 -12.72 -5.38 10.26
N ILE A 65 -12.18 -4.82 9.17
CA ILE A 65 -12.48 -3.47 8.72
C ILE A 65 -13.27 -3.52 7.43
N ASN A 66 -12.78 -4.25 6.42
CA ASN A 66 -13.44 -4.39 5.13
C ASN A 66 -13.14 -5.74 4.49
N TYR A 67 -14.12 -6.63 4.50
CA TYR A 67 -14.11 -7.90 3.78
C TYR A 67 -15.23 -8.01 2.74
N ASN A 68 -16.12 -7.01 2.67
CA ASN A 68 -17.31 -7.06 1.82
C ASN A 68 -17.09 -6.49 0.42
N PHE A 69 -16.04 -5.67 0.25
CA PHE A 69 -15.72 -5.02 -1.02
C PHE A 69 -14.34 -5.45 -1.51
N THR A 70 -14.21 -5.62 -2.81
CA THR A 70 -12.92 -5.91 -3.42
C THR A 70 -12.03 -4.66 -3.45
N VAL A 71 -10.72 -4.87 -3.65
CA VAL A 71 -9.78 -3.75 -3.81
C VAL A 71 -10.22 -2.84 -4.96
N GLU A 72 -10.62 -3.44 -6.09
CA GLU A 72 -11.04 -2.67 -7.26
C GLU A 72 -12.27 -1.81 -6.95
N GLU A 73 -13.26 -2.36 -6.25
CA GLU A 73 -14.47 -1.61 -5.88
C GLU A 73 -14.14 -0.43 -4.97
N VAL A 74 -13.29 -0.64 -3.97
CA VAL A 74 -12.88 0.41 -3.03
C VAL A 74 -12.09 1.50 -3.75
N VAL A 75 -11.12 1.13 -4.56
CA VAL A 75 -10.25 2.07 -5.29
C VAL A 75 -11.06 2.89 -6.29
N LYS A 76 -11.97 2.27 -7.03
CA LYS A 76 -12.86 2.99 -7.95
C LYS A 76 -13.77 3.97 -7.21
N GLY A 77 -14.26 3.60 -6.04
CA GLY A 77 -15.05 4.50 -5.21
C GLY A 77 -14.25 5.72 -4.76
N TYR A 78 -13.03 5.52 -4.29
CA TYR A 78 -12.14 6.62 -3.90
C TYR A 78 -11.78 7.51 -5.09
N GLU A 79 -11.46 6.91 -6.23
CA GLU A 79 -11.17 7.67 -7.45
C GLU A 79 -12.36 8.53 -7.88
N SER A 80 -13.56 7.98 -7.86
CA SER A 80 -14.79 8.69 -8.18
C SER A 80 -15.06 9.85 -7.21
N ALA A 81 -14.64 9.71 -5.95
CA ALA A 81 -14.77 10.77 -4.94
C ALA A 81 -13.73 11.88 -5.11
N GLY A 82 -12.74 11.71 -6.00
CA GLY A 82 -11.76 12.74 -6.31
C GLY A 82 -10.60 12.85 -5.34
N VAL A 83 -10.21 11.74 -4.68
CA VAL A 83 -9.04 11.73 -3.79
C VAL A 83 -7.75 11.98 -4.59
N CYS A 84 -6.74 12.53 -3.91
CA CYS A 84 -5.45 12.83 -4.53
C CYS A 84 -4.58 11.60 -4.74
N GLY A 85 -4.72 10.62 -3.86
CA GLY A 85 -3.98 9.38 -3.92
C GLY A 85 -4.60 8.34 -3.02
N ILE A 86 -4.15 7.09 -3.18
CA ILE A 86 -4.68 5.95 -2.43
C ILE A 86 -3.50 5.18 -1.84
N SER A 87 -3.55 4.96 -0.54
CA SER A 87 -2.63 4.09 0.18
C SER A 87 -3.24 2.68 0.24
N VAL A 88 -2.44 1.68 -0.09
CA VAL A 88 -2.86 0.27 -0.02
C VAL A 88 -1.97 -0.46 0.97
N LEU A 89 -2.56 -1.03 2.01
CA LEU A 89 -1.82 -1.83 3.00
C LEU A 89 -1.51 -3.19 2.40
N THR A 90 -0.23 -3.46 2.14
CA THR A 90 0.23 -4.69 1.49
C THR A 90 0.75 -5.74 2.48
N ASP A 91 0.91 -5.38 3.73
CA ASP A 91 1.38 -6.32 4.76
C ASP A 91 0.33 -7.41 5.02
N GLY A 92 0.76 -8.68 4.97
CA GLY A 92 -0.16 -9.81 5.18
C GLY A 92 -0.45 -10.08 6.64
N LYS A 93 0.58 -10.16 7.46
CA LYS A 93 0.47 -10.60 8.86
C LYS A 93 -0.44 -9.70 9.70
N TYR A 94 -0.25 -8.39 9.64
CA TYR A 94 -0.95 -7.43 10.50
C TYR A 94 -2.16 -6.78 9.84
N PHE A 95 -2.15 -6.64 8.52
CA PHE A 95 -3.18 -5.88 7.80
C PHE A 95 -3.96 -6.71 6.78
N GLY A 96 -3.59 -7.96 6.58
CA GLY A 96 -4.31 -8.84 5.65
C GLY A 96 -4.20 -8.47 4.19
N GLY A 97 -3.18 -7.70 3.81
CA GLY A 97 -2.96 -7.27 2.45
C GLY A 97 -1.99 -8.16 1.67
N SER A 98 -1.69 -7.76 0.46
CA SER A 98 -0.71 -8.41 -0.42
C SER A 98 -0.21 -7.42 -1.47
N LEU A 99 0.91 -7.75 -2.13
CA LEU A 99 1.38 -6.97 -3.27
C LEU A 99 0.42 -7.03 -4.45
N ASP A 100 -0.33 -8.12 -4.59
CA ASP A 100 -1.38 -8.22 -5.60
C ASP A 100 -2.45 -7.14 -5.42
N ASP A 101 -2.78 -6.79 -4.19
CA ASP A 101 -3.72 -5.70 -3.91
C ASP A 101 -3.24 -4.38 -4.51
N LEU A 102 -1.95 -4.10 -4.41
CA LEU A 102 -1.37 -2.88 -4.99
C LEU A 102 -1.44 -2.90 -6.53
N LEU A 103 -1.17 -4.04 -7.14
CA LEU A 103 -1.28 -4.21 -8.58
C LEU A 103 -2.73 -4.01 -9.06
N LEU A 104 -3.69 -4.58 -8.35
CA LEU A 104 -5.12 -4.44 -8.67
C LEU A 104 -5.60 -3.00 -8.50
N ALA A 105 -5.07 -2.28 -7.50
CA ALA A 105 -5.42 -0.89 -7.26
C ALA A 105 -4.90 0.04 -8.35
N ARG A 106 -3.78 -0.30 -8.94
CA ARG A 106 -3.15 0.48 -10.00
C ARG A 106 -3.84 0.23 -11.33
#